data_f964000844014642e0be10d6903a5e80
#
_entry.id   f964000844014642e0be10d6903a5e80
#
_cell.length_a   1.000
_cell.length_b   1.000
_cell.length_c   1.000
_cell.angle_alpha   90.00
_cell.angle_beta   90.00
_cell.angle_gamma   90.00
#
_symmetry.space_group_name_H-M   'P 1'
#
loop_
_entity.id
_entity.type
_entity.pdbx_description
1 polymer ?
#
loop_
_entity_poly.entity_id
_entity_poly.type
_entity_poly.pdbx_seq_one_letter_code
_entity_poly.pdbx_strand_id
1 'polypeptide(L)'
;MSERGSIYLHIDYKIGHYVKLLMDEIFGMENFRNDITRIKCNPKNFNRIGYGNIKDLILFYSKNKPIWNEPRKPYTDQDLKKLFPKMNSEGRRYTTVPIHAPGETKKGKSSQPFRGQLPPSGRHWRTDVKALERWDQEGLIEWSRTGNPRKIIFADQQEGKRVQDIWEYKDPQYPSYPTEKNSDLLDLIIRTSSDEGSIVLDCFCGSGTTLKSAYLSQRKWIGIDQSEHAIRVTKIKIESVE
;
A
#
# COMPACT_ATOMS: atom_id res chain seq x y z
N MET A 1 -6.58 15.10 15.83
CA MET A 1 -6.76 14.46 14.52
C MET A 1 -8.18 14.66 14.05
N SER A 2 -8.39 15.13 12.81
CA SER A 2 -9.75 15.28 12.23
C SER A 2 -10.43 13.93 12.00
N GLU A 3 -11.74 13.92 11.68
CA GLU A 3 -12.48 12.67 11.40
C GLU A 3 -11.96 11.93 10.15
N ARG A 4 -11.35 12.66 9.22
CA ARG A 4 -10.72 12.11 8.02
C ARG A 4 -9.20 11.99 8.13
N GLY A 5 -8.64 12.32 9.29
CA GLY A 5 -7.19 12.39 9.51
C GLY A 5 -6.56 11.02 9.76
N SER A 6 -5.28 10.96 9.44
CA SER A 6 -4.39 9.84 9.70
C SER A 6 -3.16 10.31 10.45
N ILE A 7 -2.55 9.43 11.23
CA ILE A 7 -1.28 9.67 11.89
C ILE A 7 -0.34 8.49 11.64
N TYR A 8 0.89 8.81 11.28
CA TYR A 8 1.98 7.86 11.14
C TYR A 8 3.07 8.23 12.13
N LEU A 9 3.37 7.37 13.06
CA LEU A 9 4.43 7.57 14.02
C LEU A 9 5.60 6.63 13.73
N HIS A 10 6.70 7.19 13.26
CA HIS A 10 7.94 6.48 13.00
C HIS A 10 8.79 6.46 14.27
N ILE A 11 9.07 5.27 14.79
CA ILE A 11 9.71 5.10 16.08
C ILE A 11 10.74 3.97 16.06
N ASP A 12 11.76 4.07 16.93
CA ASP A 12 12.75 3.03 17.14
C ASP A 12 12.11 1.77 17.75
N TYR A 13 12.59 0.61 17.35
CA TYR A 13 12.09 -0.70 17.81
C TYR A 13 12.18 -0.90 19.33
N LYS A 14 13.10 -0.22 20.02
CA LYS A 14 13.31 -0.39 21.47
C LYS A 14 12.12 0.11 22.29
N ILE A 15 11.52 1.21 21.86
CA ILE A 15 10.42 1.85 22.59
C ILE A 15 9.08 1.78 21.86
N GLY A 16 9.06 1.24 20.63
CA GLY A 16 7.88 1.20 19.78
C GLY A 16 6.67 0.54 20.45
N HIS A 17 6.88 -0.53 21.23
CA HIS A 17 5.80 -1.23 21.93
C HIS A 17 5.17 -0.39 23.05
N TYR A 18 5.97 0.37 23.79
CA TYR A 18 5.44 1.29 24.82
C TYR A 18 4.67 2.45 24.18
N VAL A 19 5.21 2.98 23.09
CA VAL A 19 4.56 4.05 22.35
C VAL A 19 3.26 3.56 21.70
N LYS A 20 3.19 2.30 21.25
CA LYS A 20 1.95 1.69 20.74
C LYS A 20 0.84 1.71 21.80
N LEU A 21 1.14 1.34 23.04
CA LEU A 21 0.16 1.38 24.14
C LEU A 21 -0.35 2.81 24.42
N LEU A 22 0.57 3.78 24.41
CA LEU A 22 0.21 5.20 24.58
C LEU A 22 -0.67 5.70 23.41
N MET A 23 -0.36 5.29 22.19
CA MET A 23 -1.18 5.62 21.02
C MET A 23 -2.58 4.99 21.09
N ASP A 24 -2.70 3.77 21.61
CA ASP A 24 -3.99 3.13 21.83
C ASP A 24 -4.84 3.89 22.86
N GLU A 25 -4.22 4.37 23.94
CA GLU A 25 -4.90 5.17 24.96
C GLU A 25 -5.39 6.52 24.39
N ILE A 26 -4.56 7.20 23.57
CA ILE A 26 -4.88 8.52 23.04
C ILE A 26 -5.86 8.48 21.86
N PHE A 27 -5.67 7.53 20.95
CA PHE A 27 -6.40 7.48 19.67
C PHE A 27 -7.47 6.40 19.60
N GLY A 28 -7.49 5.46 20.54
CA GLY A 28 -8.34 4.28 20.54
C GLY A 28 -7.72 3.12 19.76
N MET A 29 -7.75 1.93 20.32
CA MET A 29 -7.22 0.71 19.71
C MET A 29 -7.98 0.35 18.41
N GLU A 30 -9.26 0.68 18.33
CA GLU A 30 -10.12 0.49 17.15
C GLU A 30 -9.68 1.33 15.94
N ASN A 31 -8.91 2.40 16.17
CA ASN A 31 -8.36 3.28 15.14
C ASN A 31 -6.96 2.86 14.67
N PHE A 32 -6.38 1.84 15.27
CA PHE A 32 -5.14 1.23 14.81
C PHE A 32 -5.35 0.51 13.47
N ARG A 33 -4.49 0.79 12.50
CA ARG A 33 -4.58 0.22 11.15
C ARG A 33 -3.46 -0.76 10.86
N ASN A 34 -2.22 -0.33 11.03
CA ASN A 34 -1.05 -1.17 10.74
C ASN A 34 0.12 -0.88 11.67
N ASP A 35 0.87 -1.93 11.87
CA ASP A 35 2.25 -1.99 12.33
C ASP A 35 3.12 -2.18 11.08
N ILE A 36 3.70 -1.10 10.57
CA ILE A 36 4.47 -1.12 9.33
C ILE A 36 5.94 -1.30 9.67
N THR A 37 6.54 -2.37 9.16
CA THR A 37 7.98 -2.60 9.25
C THR A 37 8.70 -1.88 8.11
N ARG A 38 9.52 -0.88 8.45
CA ARG A 38 10.38 -0.20 7.50
C ARG A 38 11.80 -0.78 7.51
N ILE A 39 12.30 -1.25 6.40
CA ILE A 39 13.72 -1.62 6.21
C ILE A 39 14.50 -0.34 5.94
N LYS A 40 15.35 0.07 6.91
CA LYS A 40 16.07 1.35 6.90
C LYS A 40 17.48 1.29 6.33
N CYS A 41 18.10 0.12 6.36
CA CYS A 41 19.48 -0.04 5.91
C CYS A 41 19.75 -1.48 5.42
N ASN A 42 20.89 -1.67 4.80
CA ASN A 42 21.39 -3.01 4.45
C ASN A 42 21.78 -3.79 5.71
N PRO A 43 21.78 -5.13 5.65
CA PRO A 43 22.34 -5.97 6.71
C PRO A 43 23.76 -5.56 7.08
N LYS A 44 24.06 -5.57 8.36
CA LYS A 44 25.36 -5.20 8.91
C LYS A 44 25.95 -6.38 9.67
N ASN A 45 27.24 -6.68 9.42
CA ASN A 45 27.96 -7.75 10.07
C ASN A 45 28.68 -7.20 11.32
N PHE A 46 28.01 -7.21 12.45
CA PHE A 46 28.62 -6.89 13.75
C PHE A 46 28.60 -8.09 14.66
N ASN A 47 29.68 -8.28 15.41
CA ASN A 47 29.71 -9.22 16.51
C ASN A 47 28.85 -8.70 17.67
N ARG A 48 27.71 -9.31 17.91
CA ARG A 48 26.80 -8.98 19.00
C ARG A 48 25.96 -10.19 19.39
N ILE A 49 25.48 -10.18 20.62
CA ILE A 49 24.44 -11.11 21.06
C ILE A 49 23.10 -10.61 20.53
N GLY A 50 22.48 -11.35 19.62
CA GLY A 50 21.20 -11.04 18.99
C GLY A 50 21.28 -10.75 17.49
N TYR A 51 20.11 -10.61 16.86
CA TYR A 51 20.01 -10.38 15.42
C TYR A 51 20.33 -8.93 15.06
N GLY A 52 20.85 -8.71 13.82
CA GLY A 52 21.09 -7.39 13.26
C GLY A 52 19.79 -6.58 13.13
N ASN A 53 19.75 -5.36 13.68
CA ASN A 53 18.60 -4.49 13.52
C ASN A 53 18.72 -3.68 12.23
N ILE A 54 17.86 -3.97 11.26
CA ILE A 54 17.78 -3.28 9.95
C ILE A 54 16.43 -2.60 9.74
N LYS A 55 15.57 -2.64 10.76
CA LYS A 55 14.20 -2.11 10.66
C LYS A 55 13.90 -1.02 11.68
N ASP A 56 12.93 -0.19 11.34
CA ASP A 56 12.19 0.66 12.25
C ASP A 56 10.70 0.29 12.18
N LEU A 57 9.94 0.82 13.14
CA LEU A 57 8.51 0.65 13.24
C LEU A 57 7.80 1.96 12.83
N ILE A 58 6.72 1.84 12.06
CA ILE A 58 5.81 2.94 11.78
C ILE A 58 4.41 2.51 12.20
N LEU A 59 3.86 3.17 13.21
CA LEU A 59 2.49 2.92 13.70
C LEU A 59 1.53 3.79 12.91
N PHE A 60 0.54 3.17 12.29
CA PHE A 60 -0.49 3.86 11.51
C PHE A 60 -1.84 3.79 12.21
N TYR A 61 -2.42 4.97 12.48
CA TYR A 61 -3.76 5.15 13.02
C TYR A 61 -4.58 6.05 12.10
N SER A 62 -5.87 5.79 12.02
CA SER A 62 -6.82 6.66 11.33
C SER A 62 -8.21 6.51 11.94
N LYS A 63 -9.01 7.59 11.92
CA LYS A 63 -10.41 7.53 12.34
C LYS A 63 -11.29 6.79 11.31
N ASN A 64 -12.59 6.71 11.57
CA ASN A 64 -13.54 5.86 10.85
C ASN A 64 -13.70 6.15 9.36
N LYS A 65 -13.43 7.38 8.92
CA LYS A 65 -13.56 7.80 7.51
C LYS A 65 -12.30 8.48 7.00
N PRO A 66 -11.13 7.81 7.05
CA PRO A 66 -9.88 8.43 6.63
C PRO A 66 -9.89 8.72 5.12
N ILE A 67 -9.08 9.69 4.72
CA ILE A 67 -8.63 9.76 3.34
C ILE A 67 -7.75 8.56 3.09
N TRP A 68 -8.07 7.76 2.08
CA TRP A 68 -7.31 6.58 1.69
C TRP A 68 -7.21 6.49 0.18
N ASN A 69 -6.11 6.96 -0.37
CA ASN A 69 -5.75 6.82 -1.78
C ASN A 69 -4.90 5.56 -1.90
N GLU A 70 -5.49 4.43 -2.30
CA GLU A 70 -4.84 3.12 -2.26
C GLU A 70 -3.47 3.13 -2.97
N PRO A 71 -2.36 2.96 -2.24
CA PRO A 71 -1.04 3.05 -2.83
C PRO A 71 -0.71 1.78 -3.63
N ARG A 72 -0.20 1.98 -4.85
CA ARG A 72 0.22 0.90 -5.74
C ARG A 72 1.64 1.13 -6.26
N LYS A 73 2.37 0.05 -6.44
CA LYS A 73 3.67 0.03 -7.09
C LYS A 73 3.53 -0.58 -8.49
N PRO A 74 4.14 -0.03 -9.52
CA PRO A 74 4.18 -0.65 -10.83
C PRO A 74 4.69 -2.10 -10.75
N TYR A 75 4.23 -2.96 -11.65
CA TYR A 75 4.78 -4.29 -11.77
C TYR A 75 6.20 -4.23 -12.32
N THR A 76 7.13 -4.94 -11.69
CA THR A 76 8.45 -5.22 -12.27
C THR A 76 8.34 -6.33 -13.32
N ASP A 77 9.36 -6.50 -14.16
CA ASP A 77 9.41 -7.61 -15.13
C ASP A 77 9.28 -8.99 -14.46
N GLN A 78 9.85 -9.13 -13.25
CA GLN A 78 9.71 -10.36 -12.46
C GLN A 78 8.27 -10.56 -12.00
N ASP A 79 7.60 -9.49 -11.56
CA ASP A 79 6.19 -9.54 -11.20
C ASP A 79 5.31 -9.93 -12.37
N LEU A 80 5.54 -9.31 -13.52
CA LEU A 80 4.80 -9.62 -14.75
C LEU A 80 4.96 -11.08 -15.15
N LYS A 81 6.17 -11.63 -15.09
CA LYS A 81 6.43 -13.06 -15.37
C LYS A 81 5.76 -13.99 -14.36
N LYS A 82 5.77 -13.62 -13.08
CA LYS A 82 5.23 -14.45 -11.99
C LYS A 82 3.71 -14.40 -11.90
N LEU A 83 3.12 -13.19 -11.96
CA LEU A 83 1.70 -12.97 -11.74
C LEU A 83 0.86 -13.16 -13.01
N PHE A 84 1.47 -12.88 -14.19
CA PHE A 84 0.84 -12.98 -15.50
C PHE A 84 1.69 -13.88 -16.43
N PRO A 85 1.76 -15.20 -16.14
CA PRO A 85 2.68 -16.12 -16.81
C PRO A 85 2.29 -16.42 -18.25
N LYS A 86 1.05 -16.17 -18.63
CA LYS A 86 0.52 -16.46 -19.97
C LYS A 86 0.67 -15.24 -20.88
N MET A 87 0.69 -15.51 -22.20
CA MET A 87 0.74 -14.49 -23.25
C MET A 87 -0.25 -14.88 -24.34
N ASN A 88 -1.03 -13.91 -24.82
CA ASN A 88 -1.91 -14.12 -25.96
C ASN A 88 -1.18 -13.92 -27.31
N SER A 89 -1.87 -14.10 -28.42
CA SER A 89 -1.31 -13.93 -29.78
C SER A 89 -0.86 -12.48 -30.09
N GLU A 90 -1.37 -11.51 -29.35
CA GLU A 90 -1.01 -10.08 -29.48
C GLU A 90 0.18 -9.68 -28.60
N GLY A 91 0.79 -10.65 -27.88
CA GLY A 91 1.90 -10.38 -26.95
C GLY A 91 1.48 -9.80 -25.59
N ARG A 92 0.17 -9.74 -25.27
CA ARG A 92 -0.31 -9.24 -23.99
C ARG A 92 -0.20 -10.32 -22.91
N ARG A 93 0.40 -9.94 -21.76
CA ARG A 93 0.50 -10.84 -20.61
C ARG A 93 -0.81 -10.92 -19.85
N TYR A 94 -1.18 -12.13 -19.42
CA TYR A 94 -2.38 -12.35 -18.63
C TYR A 94 -2.23 -13.50 -17.63
N THR A 95 -3.16 -13.55 -16.70
CA THR A 95 -3.41 -14.69 -15.82
C THR A 95 -4.87 -15.08 -15.87
N THR A 96 -5.23 -16.19 -15.25
CA THR A 96 -6.63 -16.59 -15.15
C THR A 96 -7.03 -16.92 -13.73
N VAL A 97 -8.22 -16.50 -13.34
CA VAL A 97 -8.78 -16.74 -12.01
C VAL A 97 -10.05 -17.59 -12.10
N PRO A 98 -10.30 -18.52 -11.14
CA PRO A 98 -11.54 -19.26 -11.10
C PRO A 98 -12.74 -18.32 -10.95
N ILE A 99 -13.78 -18.53 -11.74
CA ILE A 99 -15.04 -17.76 -11.63
C ILE A 99 -16.06 -18.41 -10.70
N HIS A 100 -15.68 -19.43 -9.97
CA HIS A 100 -16.49 -20.09 -8.95
C HIS A 100 -15.82 -19.99 -7.56
N ALA A 101 -16.63 -20.03 -6.49
CA ALA A 101 -16.20 -19.97 -5.10
C ALA A 101 -16.76 -21.15 -4.30
N PRO A 102 -16.12 -21.51 -3.16
CA PRO A 102 -16.67 -22.50 -2.24
C PRO A 102 -18.03 -22.05 -1.67
N GLY A 103 -18.84 -23.03 -1.29
CA GLY A 103 -20.20 -22.83 -0.80
C GLY A 103 -21.24 -23.05 -1.90
N GLU A 104 -22.19 -23.93 -1.64
CA GLU A 104 -23.26 -24.23 -2.60
C GLU A 104 -24.40 -23.22 -2.47
N THR A 105 -24.82 -22.65 -3.60
CA THR A 105 -26.02 -21.81 -3.69
C THR A 105 -27.06 -22.58 -4.49
N LYS A 106 -28.09 -23.10 -3.83
CA LYS A 106 -29.12 -23.92 -4.47
C LYS A 106 -30.11 -23.12 -5.32
N LYS A 107 -30.34 -21.85 -4.97
CA LYS A 107 -31.26 -20.96 -5.71
C LYS A 107 -30.64 -19.55 -5.83
N GLY A 108 -30.66 -19.00 -7.03
CA GLY A 108 -30.17 -17.63 -7.25
C GLY A 108 -29.46 -17.44 -8.57
N LYS A 109 -29.04 -16.21 -8.84
CA LYS A 109 -28.38 -15.83 -10.11
C LYS A 109 -27.00 -16.47 -10.31
N SER A 110 -26.34 -16.86 -9.22
CA SER A 110 -25.00 -17.48 -9.22
C SER A 110 -25.01 -19.01 -9.27
N SER A 111 -26.20 -19.65 -9.31
CA SER A 111 -26.37 -21.10 -9.43
C SER A 111 -26.93 -21.55 -10.78
N GLN A 112 -27.26 -20.61 -11.65
CA GLN A 112 -27.80 -20.91 -12.99
C GLN A 112 -26.70 -21.48 -13.90
N PRO A 113 -27.07 -22.32 -14.91
CA PRO A 113 -26.09 -22.82 -15.85
C PRO A 113 -25.44 -21.71 -16.68
N PHE A 114 -24.12 -21.80 -16.87
CA PHE A 114 -23.36 -20.99 -17.81
C PHE A 114 -22.88 -21.90 -18.96
N ARG A 115 -23.22 -21.58 -20.20
CA ARG A 115 -22.98 -22.44 -21.37
C ARG A 115 -23.40 -23.91 -21.13
N GLY A 116 -24.54 -24.11 -20.49
CA GLY A 116 -25.08 -25.44 -20.20
C GLY A 116 -24.40 -26.14 -19.00
N GLN A 117 -23.40 -25.58 -18.37
CA GLN A 117 -22.71 -26.16 -17.21
C GLN A 117 -23.15 -25.51 -15.90
N LEU A 118 -23.50 -26.30 -14.93
CA LEU A 118 -23.70 -25.85 -13.54
C LEU A 118 -22.35 -25.55 -12.87
N PRO A 119 -22.34 -24.73 -11.80
CA PRO A 119 -21.15 -24.60 -10.96
C PRO A 119 -20.65 -25.97 -10.51
N PRO A 120 -19.34 -26.17 -10.32
CA PRO A 120 -18.82 -27.42 -9.76
C PRO A 120 -19.47 -27.75 -8.41
N SER A 121 -19.61 -29.05 -8.11
CA SER A 121 -20.22 -29.53 -6.86
C SER A 121 -19.64 -28.83 -5.64
N GLY A 122 -20.51 -28.38 -4.71
CA GLY A 122 -20.13 -27.62 -3.52
C GLY A 122 -19.70 -26.18 -3.78
N ARG A 123 -19.97 -25.63 -4.98
CA ARG A 123 -19.55 -24.28 -5.39
C ARG A 123 -20.69 -23.48 -6.01
N HIS A 124 -20.48 -22.19 -6.16
CA HIS A 124 -21.33 -21.26 -6.90
C HIS A 124 -20.48 -20.35 -7.79
N TRP A 125 -21.09 -19.73 -8.81
CA TRP A 125 -20.39 -18.70 -9.59
C TRP A 125 -20.16 -17.46 -8.71
N ARG A 126 -19.00 -16.81 -8.87
CA ARG A 126 -18.64 -15.58 -8.15
C ARG A 126 -19.48 -14.37 -8.56
N THR A 127 -20.24 -14.49 -9.65
CA THR A 127 -21.11 -13.44 -10.18
C THR A 127 -22.34 -14.09 -10.81
N ASP A 128 -23.26 -13.28 -11.32
CA ASP A 128 -24.41 -13.79 -12.07
C ASP A 128 -24.01 -14.29 -13.47
N VAL A 129 -24.85 -15.12 -14.05
CA VAL A 129 -24.58 -15.72 -15.38
C VAL A 129 -24.54 -14.66 -16.48
N LYS A 130 -25.31 -13.58 -16.38
CA LYS A 130 -25.29 -12.48 -17.36
C LYS A 130 -23.92 -11.82 -17.45
N ALA A 131 -23.23 -11.66 -16.29
CA ALA A 131 -21.86 -11.15 -16.29
C ALA A 131 -20.87 -12.16 -16.89
N LEU A 132 -21.08 -13.45 -16.68
CA LEU A 132 -20.26 -14.51 -17.31
C LEU A 132 -20.42 -14.53 -18.82
N GLU A 133 -21.66 -14.41 -19.31
CA GLU A 133 -21.97 -14.34 -20.75
C GLU A 133 -21.34 -13.12 -21.41
N ARG A 134 -21.36 -11.95 -20.71
CA ARG A 134 -20.67 -10.76 -21.20
C ARG A 134 -19.15 -10.98 -21.30
N TRP A 135 -18.50 -11.50 -20.26
CA TRP A 135 -17.07 -11.81 -20.30
C TRP A 135 -16.71 -12.81 -21.39
N ASP A 136 -17.60 -13.74 -21.68
CA ASP A 136 -17.41 -14.70 -22.74
C ASP A 136 -17.50 -14.07 -24.13
N GLN A 137 -18.48 -13.19 -24.35
CA GLN A 137 -18.60 -12.38 -25.58
C GLN A 137 -17.40 -11.46 -25.79
N GLU A 138 -16.83 -10.93 -24.70
CA GLU A 138 -15.61 -10.11 -24.70
C GLU A 138 -14.32 -10.94 -24.86
N GLY A 139 -14.40 -12.26 -24.98
CA GLY A 139 -13.23 -13.15 -25.08
C GLY A 139 -12.42 -13.27 -23.78
N LEU A 140 -13.03 -12.95 -22.65
CA LEU A 140 -12.39 -12.93 -21.33
C LEU A 140 -12.58 -14.25 -20.55
N ILE A 141 -13.07 -15.31 -21.19
CA ILE A 141 -13.20 -16.64 -20.59
C ILE A 141 -12.23 -17.62 -21.25
N GLU A 142 -11.43 -18.25 -20.42
CA GLU A 142 -10.57 -19.37 -20.80
C GLU A 142 -11.05 -20.65 -20.10
N TRP A 143 -11.20 -21.74 -20.84
CA TRP A 143 -11.58 -23.03 -20.28
C TRP A 143 -10.32 -23.78 -19.83
N SER A 144 -10.32 -24.24 -18.59
CA SER A 144 -9.24 -25.07 -18.05
C SER A 144 -9.26 -26.47 -18.69
N ARG A 145 -8.15 -27.20 -18.53
CA ARG A 145 -8.07 -28.61 -18.98
C ARG A 145 -9.13 -29.53 -18.35
N THR A 146 -9.67 -29.15 -17.19
CA THR A 146 -10.72 -29.84 -16.45
C THR A 146 -12.12 -29.35 -16.82
N GLY A 147 -12.26 -28.54 -17.86
CA GLY A 147 -13.56 -28.04 -18.34
C GLY A 147 -14.15 -26.92 -17.48
N ASN A 148 -13.42 -26.36 -16.52
CA ASN A 148 -13.93 -25.27 -15.71
C ASN A 148 -13.58 -23.89 -16.33
N PRO A 149 -14.55 -22.96 -16.42
CA PRO A 149 -14.30 -21.63 -16.95
C PRO A 149 -13.51 -20.76 -15.96
N ARG A 150 -12.61 -19.95 -16.51
CA ARG A 150 -11.73 -19.04 -15.77
C ARG A 150 -11.75 -17.66 -16.43
N LYS A 151 -11.78 -16.60 -15.64
CA LYS A 151 -11.70 -15.23 -16.16
C LYS A 151 -10.24 -14.86 -16.48
N ILE A 152 -10.02 -14.34 -17.67
CA ILE A 152 -8.76 -13.75 -18.10
C ILE A 152 -8.59 -12.38 -17.44
N ILE A 153 -7.42 -12.12 -16.88
CA ILE A 153 -7.02 -10.84 -16.30
C ILE A 153 -5.74 -10.41 -16.99
N PHE A 154 -5.79 -9.35 -17.78
CA PHE A 154 -4.63 -8.79 -18.47
C PHE A 154 -3.80 -7.90 -17.53
N ALA A 155 -2.48 -7.98 -17.65
CA ALA A 155 -1.54 -7.20 -16.83
C ALA A 155 -1.66 -5.68 -17.08
N ASP A 156 -1.84 -5.29 -18.33
CA ASP A 156 -1.97 -3.90 -18.78
C ASP A 156 -3.29 -3.22 -18.34
N GLN A 157 -4.25 -3.99 -17.85
CA GLN A 157 -5.49 -3.50 -17.26
C GLN A 157 -5.43 -3.41 -15.73
N GLN A 158 -4.27 -3.70 -15.13
CA GLN A 158 -4.09 -3.65 -13.68
C GLN A 158 -3.23 -2.45 -13.29
N GLU A 159 -3.61 -1.80 -12.22
CA GLU A 159 -2.96 -0.59 -11.71
C GLU A 159 -1.64 -0.86 -10.94
N GLY A 160 -1.15 -2.09 -10.92
CA GLY A 160 0.03 -2.48 -10.16
C GLY A 160 -0.29 -3.25 -8.87
N LYS A 161 0.75 -3.49 -8.07
CA LYS A 161 0.64 -4.19 -6.79
C LYS A 161 0.23 -3.24 -5.67
N ARG A 162 -0.70 -3.64 -4.84
CA ARG A 162 -0.99 -2.94 -3.58
C ARG A 162 0.24 -2.96 -2.68
N VAL A 163 0.54 -1.82 -2.09
CA VAL A 163 1.60 -1.72 -1.07
C VAL A 163 1.15 -2.47 0.18
N GLN A 164 2.00 -3.33 0.69
CA GLN A 164 1.78 -4.09 1.93
C GLN A 164 2.48 -3.37 3.08
N ASP A 165 2.58 -3.99 4.24
CA ASP A 165 3.10 -3.42 5.49
C ASP A 165 4.61 -3.64 5.74
N ILE A 166 5.34 -4.14 4.74
CA ILE A 166 6.80 -4.19 4.75
C ILE A 166 7.33 -3.21 3.71
N TRP A 167 8.02 -2.17 4.18
CA TRP A 167 8.47 -1.07 3.36
C TRP A 167 9.98 -1.01 3.24
N GLU A 168 10.50 -1.08 2.02
CA GLU A 168 11.92 -0.98 1.72
C GLU A 168 12.28 0.44 1.28
N TYR A 169 12.41 1.34 2.26
CA TYR A 169 12.83 2.73 2.07
C TYR A 169 14.05 3.00 2.95
N LYS A 170 15.24 2.76 2.40
CA LYS A 170 16.52 2.93 3.11
C LYS A 170 16.79 4.41 3.37
N ASP A 171 17.49 4.69 4.45
CA ASP A 171 17.96 6.04 4.73
C ASP A 171 18.95 6.51 3.66
N PRO A 172 19.04 7.82 3.37
CA PRO A 172 20.02 8.36 2.46
C PRO A 172 21.45 7.98 2.89
N GLN A 173 22.29 7.60 1.94
CA GLN A 173 23.68 7.25 2.22
C GLN A 173 24.48 8.49 2.64
N TYR A 174 24.14 9.66 2.09
CA TYR A 174 24.76 10.96 2.38
C TYR A 174 23.67 11.94 2.75
N PRO A 175 23.19 11.90 4.02
CA PRO A 175 22.12 12.78 4.46
C PRO A 175 22.64 14.23 4.60
N SER A 176 21.83 15.19 4.20
CA SER A 176 22.11 16.62 4.39
C SER A 176 21.88 17.07 5.83
N TYR A 177 21.17 16.26 6.62
CA TYR A 177 20.86 16.49 8.03
C TYR A 177 20.85 15.15 8.79
N PRO A 178 21.35 15.10 10.06
CA PRO A 178 21.25 13.91 10.88
C PRO A 178 19.80 13.39 10.93
N THR A 179 19.62 12.09 10.78
CA THR A 179 18.29 11.43 10.78
C THR A 179 17.36 11.81 9.62
N GLU A 180 17.87 12.40 8.54
CA GLU A 180 17.08 12.69 7.34
C GLU A 180 16.38 11.44 6.83
N LYS A 181 15.08 11.56 6.55
CA LYS A 181 14.26 10.45 6.08
C LYS A 181 14.27 10.36 4.55
N ASN A 182 14.03 9.16 4.06
CA ASN A 182 13.84 8.91 2.64
C ASN A 182 12.60 9.68 2.14
N SER A 183 12.74 10.47 1.07
CA SER A 183 11.64 11.28 0.50
C SER A 183 10.50 10.43 -0.03
N ASP A 184 10.81 9.31 -0.72
CA ASP A 184 9.79 8.45 -1.32
C ASP A 184 8.90 7.80 -0.25
N LEU A 185 9.44 7.55 0.95
CA LEU A 185 8.66 7.09 2.09
C LEU A 185 7.61 8.13 2.49
N LEU A 186 8.00 9.39 2.56
CA LEU A 186 7.10 10.47 2.98
C LEU A 186 6.10 10.81 1.89
N ASP A 187 6.50 10.78 0.62
CA ASP A 187 5.61 10.91 -0.52
C ASP A 187 4.52 9.83 -0.52
N LEU A 188 4.89 8.57 -0.25
CA LEU A 188 3.94 7.48 -0.11
C LEU A 188 2.91 7.77 0.98
N ILE A 189 3.36 8.15 2.18
CA ILE A 189 2.47 8.44 3.32
C ILE A 189 1.52 9.59 3.00
N ILE A 190 2.07 10.70 2.50
CA ILE A 190 1.30 11.92 2.23
C ILE A 190 0.25 11.67 1.15
N ARG A 191 0.63 11.08 0.03
CA ARG A 191 -0.29 10.80 -1.09
C ARG A 191 -1.36 9.79 -0.71
N THR A 192 -1.02 8.79 0.12
CA THR A 192 -1.99 7.78 0.57
C THR A 192 -3.06 8.37 1.48
N SER A 193 -2.67 9.27 2.40
CA SER A 193 -3.55 9.68 3.51
C SER A 193 -3.96 11.14 3.49
N SER A 194 -3.79 11.81 2.35
CA SER A 194 -4.25 13.19 2.15
C SER A 194 -4.63 13.47 0.71
N ASP A 195 -5.50 14.45 0.50
CA ASP A 195 -5.85 15.02 -0.80
C ASP A 195 -5.11 16.35 -1.00
N GLU A 196 -5.08 16.89 -2.22
CA GLU A 196 -4.59 18.23 -2.50
C GLU A 196 -5.31 19.26 -1.61
N GLY A 197 -4.56 20.23 -1.10
CA GLY A 197 -5.06 21.24 -0.17
C GLY A 197 -5.22 20.78 1.29
N SER A 198 -5.06 19.48 1.59
CA SER A 198 -5.03 18.97 2.97
C SER A 198 -3.87 19.56 3.77
N ILE A 199 -4.00 19.58 5.09
CA ILE A 199 -2.92 20.05 6.00
C ILE A 199 -2.13 18.82 6.46
N VAL A 200 -0.81 18.85 6.26
CA VAL A 200 0.19 17.91 6.77
C VAL A 200 0.91 18.58 7.94
N LEU A 201 0.84 17.96 9.11
CA LEU A 201 1.55 18.41 10.32
C LEU A 201 2.70 17.46 10.63
N ASP A 202 3.90 18.02 10.82
CA ASP A 202 5.06 17.31 11.35
C ASP A 202 5.57 18.02 12.60
N CYS A 203 5.33 17.43 13.78
CA CYS A 203 5.71 18.00 15.07
C CYS A 203 7.21 17.84 15.39
N PHE A 204 7.97 17.12 14.57
CA PHE A 204 9.41 16.86 14.71
C PHE A 204 10.07 16.94 13.34
N CYS A 205 9.87 18.08 12.65
CA CYS A 205 10.13 18.18 11.21
C CYS A 205 11.61 18.06 10.81
N GLY A 206 12.55 18.22 11.74
CA GLY A 206 13.98 18.06 11.49
C GLY A 206 14.46 18.83 10.26
N SER A 207 14.91 18.11 9.24
CA SER A 207 15.35 18.69 7.96
C SER A 207 14.22 19.11 7.03
N GLY A 208 12.95 18.96 7.41
CA GLY A 208 11.80 19.38 6.61
C GLY A 208 11.46 18.47 5.42
N THR A 209 11.91 17.22 5.39
CA THR A 209 11.63 16.30 4.26
C THR A 209 10.13 16.06 4.12
N THR A 210 9.40 15.90 5.23
CA THR A 210 7.92 15.80 5.22
C THR A 210 7.26 17.03 4.61
N LEU A 211 7.74 18.22 4.98
CA LEU A 211 7.16 19.50 4.53
C LEU A 211 7.42 19.73 3.05
N LYS A 212 8.65 19.40 2.58
CA LYS A 212 8.99 19.43 1.16
C LYS A 212 8.09 18.47 0.35
N SER A 213 7.91 17.23 0.81
CA SER A 213 7.01 16.28 0.16
C SER A 213 5.56 16.77 0.12
N ALA A 214 5.08 17.39 1.21
CA ALA A 214 3.75 17.99 1.27
C ALA A 214 3.61 19.15 0.27
N TYR A 215 4.58 20.06 0.22
CA TYR A 215 4.61 21.19 -0.72
C TYR A 215 4.56 20.70 -2.17
N LEU A 216 5.46 19.82 -2.57
CA LEU A 216 5.53 19.26 -3.93
C LEU A 216 4.27 18.48 -4.33
N SER A 217 3.53 17.97 -3.35
CA SER A 217 2.27 17.26 -3.55
C SER A 217 1.05 18.19 -3.42
N GLN A 218 1.22 19.52 -3.40
CA GLN A 218 0.16 20.52 -3.29
C GLN A 218 -0.67 20.42 -1.99
N ARG A 219 -0.01 20.01 -0.89
CA ARG A 219 -0.60 20.03 0.45
C ARG A 219 -0.13 21.27 1.21
N LYS A 220 -0.97 21.81 2.07
CA LYS A 220 -0.56 22.77 3.08
C LYS A 220 0.24 22.04 4.14
N TRP A 221 1.21 22.70 4.75
CA TRP A 221 2.06 22.07 5.74
C TRP A 221 2.30 22.95 6.97
N ILE A 222 2.53 22.30 8.09
CA ILE A 222 2.93 22.90 9.36
C ILE A 222 4.08 22.05 9.90
N GLY A 223 5.23 22.67 10.11
CA GLY A 223 6.41 22.03 10.70
C GLY A 223 6.73 22.64 12.05
N ILE A 224 7.01 21.80 13.03
CA ILE A 224 7.45 22.20 14.36
C ILE A 224 8.74 21.45 14.68
N ASP A 225 9.73 22.15 15.22
CA ASP A 225 10.95 21.54 15.78
C ASP A 225 11.48 22.43 16.90
N GLN A 226 12.10 21.81 17.90
CA GLN A 226 12.75 22.56 19.00
C GLN A 226 14.09 23.13 18.59
N SER A 227 14.71 22.64 17.52
CA SER A 227 16.02 23.06 17.04
C SER A 227 15.91 24.21 16.04
N GLU A 228 16.45 25.38 16.37
CA GLU A 228 16.56 26.49 15.42
C GLU A 228 17.34 26.10 14.15
N HIS A 229 18.34 25.20 14.29
CA HIS A 229 19.09 24.68 13.15
C HIS A 229 18.19 23.87 12.22
N ALA A 230 17.34 23.00 12.76
CA ALA A 230 16.35 22.25 11.99
C ALA A 230 15.42 23.20 11.22
N ILE A 231 14.90 24.23 11.87
CA ILE A 231 14.01 25.22 11.24
C ILE A 231 14.72 25.96 10.09
N ARG A 232 16.00 26.35 10.28
CA ARG A 232 16.77 26.98 9.18
C ARG A 232 16.97 26.06 7.99
N VAL A 233 17.37 24.81 8.23
CA VAL A 233 17.55 23.80 7.17
C VAL A 233 16.24 23.56 6.43
N THR A 234 15.14 23.44 7.16
CA THR A 234 13.80 23.27 6.60
C THR A 234 13.42 24.44 5.69
N LYS A 235 13.62 25.69 6.12
CA LYS A 235 13.32 26.87 5.30
C LYS A 235 14.09 26.84 3.98
N ILE A 236 15.41 26.65 4.03
CA ILE A 236 16.27 26.55 2.83
C ILE A 236 15.78 25.42 1.90
N LYS A 237 15.40 24.27 2.47
CA LYS A 237 14.90 23.13 1.69
C LYS A 237 13.58 23.42 0.98
N ILE A 238 12.68 24.18 1.59
CA ILE A 238 11.41 24.60 0.97
C ILE A 238 11.67 25.66 -0.10
N GLU A 239 12.42 26.72 0.22
CA GLU A 239 12.77 27.80 -0.74
C GLU A 239 13.47 27.27 -2.00
N SER A 240 14.19 26.15 -1.90
CA SER A 240 14.84 25.52 -3.05
C SER A 240 13.88 24.83 -4.05
N VAL A 241 12.61 24.74 -3.73
CA VAL A 241 11.58 24.08 -4.57
C VAL A 241 10.39 25.01 -4.90
N GLU A 242 10.39 26.25 -4.38
CA GLU A 242 9.52 27.34 -4.81
C GLU A 242 10.03 27.96 -6.12
#